data_03af142ef13ae1f14f5b82e63dfdf9a4
#
_entry.id   03af142ef13ae1f14f5b82e63dfdf9a4
#
_cell.length_a   1.000
_cell.length_b   1.000
_cell.length_c   1.000
_cell.angle_alpha   90.00
_cell.angle_beta   90.00
_cell.angle_gamma   90.00
#
_symmetry.space_group_name_H-M   'P 1'
#
loop_
_entity.id
_entity.type
_entity.pdbx_description
1 polymer ?
#
loop_
_entity_poly.entity_id
_entity_poly.type
_entity_poly.pdbx_seq_one_letter_code
_entity_poly.pdbx_strand_id
1 'polypeptide(L)'
;MKKFIYLITVFGFALFSSCEDEELNKLAIDAYTDGAVLSTQEVISTDIDKGNPSASQISVIVSFRDFVNNDSMEEVNVYVEFADTTPVDNEVVVLPEAFLKTIAASDFTADPTSGLPTATITVTGEEAITSVGVDPAILDGGDIFIVRYELVLKDGRIFTSTNVGEDVAVTSHNTPFRYSGTVVCLAPAPLPNTLVGGWVLEGQDSYGDGWNGATVDVIVDGVKTSYGMADGDSVVHLIAIPPGANEFSWVYISGAWDSEVTFQIYAPSGNIVGDYGPGPTAGPIPINLCNEL
;
A
#
# COMPACT_ATOMS: atom_id res chain seq x y z
N MET A 1 45.51 -61.48 -31.80
CA MET A 1 44.18 -61.08 -31.32
C MET A 1 44.10 -60.98 -29.79
N LYS A 2 44.74 -61.76 -28.98
CA LYS A 2 44.73 -61.65 -27.51
C LYS A 2 45.37 -60.42 -26.87
N LYS A 3 46.33 -59.80 -27.50
CA LYS A 3 47.05 -58.64 -26.98
C LYS A 3 46.31 -57.32 -27.23
N PHE A 4 45.37 -57.28 -28.17
CA PHE A 4 44.56 -56.08 -28.47
C PHE A 4 43.35 -55.93 -27.51
N ILE A 5 42.88 -57.03 -26.97
CA ILE A 5 41.73 -57.04 -26.01
C ILE A 5 42.19 -56.49 -24.63
N TYR A 6 43.41 -56.72 -24.22
CA TYR A 6 43.93 -56.21 -22.95
C TYR A 6 44.18 -54.69 -22.96
N LEU A 7 44.50 -54.10 -24.14
CA LEU A 7 44.70 -52.68 -24.26
C LEU A 7 43.36 -51.88 -24.19
N ILE A 8 42.28 -52.45 -24.70
CA ILE A 8 40.93 -51.84 -24.66
C ILE A 8 40.34 -51.90 -23.26
N THR A 9 40.58 -52.98 -22.50
CA THR A 9 40.10 -53.12 -21.11
C THR A 9 40.81 -52.17 -20.14
N VAL A 10 42.09 -51.85 -20.34
CA VAL A 10 42.83 -50.89 -19.49
C VAL A 10 42.45 -49.45 -19.80
N PHE A 11 42.15 -49.15 -21.07
CA PHE A 11 41.68 -47.82 -21.47
C PHE A 11 40.21 -47.50 -21.04
N GLY A 12 39.37 -48.56 -20.95
CA GLY A 12 38.01 -48.44 -20.47
C GLY A 12 37.87 -48.16 -18.95
N PHE A 13 38.89 -48.56 -18.15
CA PHE A 13 38.86 -48.34 -16.70
C PHE A 13 39.38 -46.96 -16.28
N ALA A 14 40.11 -46.23 -17.16
CA ALA A 14 40.59 -44.89 -16.87
C ALA A 14 39.57 -43.77 -17.11
N LEU A 15 38.38 -44.08 -17.67
CA LEU A 15 37.34 -43.09 -17.95
C LEU A 15 36.30 -42.97 -16.84
N PHE A 16 36.37 -43.75 -15.77
CA PHE A 16 35.44 -43.69 -14.66
C PHE A 16 36.01 -43.06 -13.38
N SER A 17 37.23 -42.55 -13.38
CA SER A 17 37.67 -41.64 -12.32
C SER A 17 37.22 -40.22 -12.67
N SER A 18 35.92 -39.99 -12.66
CA SER A 18 35.39 -38.65 -12.44
C SER A 18 35.78 -38.28 -11.01
N CYS A 19 36.75 -37.42 -10.86
CA CYS A 19 36.96 -36.74 -9.59
C CYS A 19 35.69 -35.96 -9.26
N GLU A 20 34.86 -36.52 -8.43
CA GLU A 20 34.03 -35.67 -7.57
C GLU A 20 35.01 -34.97 -6.64
N ASP A 21 35.23 -33.69 -6.91
CA ASP A 21 36.00 -32.84 -6.02
C ASP A 21 35.14 -32.57 -4.79
N GLU A 22 35.22 -33.45 -3.80
CA GLU A 22 34.49 -33.31 -2.51
C GLU A 22 34.84 -31.97 -1.83
N GLU A 23 36.01 -31.36 -2.15
CA GLU A 23 36.33 -30.03 -1.64
C GLU A 23 35.54 -28.91 -2.31
N LEU A 24 35.19 -29.03 -3.60
CA LEU A 24 34.32 -28.04 -4.28
C LEU A 24 32.90 -28.09 -3.75
N ASN A 25 32.38 -29.28 -3.44
CA ASN A 25 31.07 -29.43 -2.80
C ASN A 25 31.09 -28.90 -1.35
N LYS A 26 32.20 -29.11 -0.63
CA LYS A 26 32.33 -28.62 0.74
C LYS A 26 32.42 -27.09 0.80
N LEU A 27 33.16 -26.46 -0.13
CA LEU A 27 33.23 -24.99 -0.24
C LEU A 27 31.89 -24.37 -0.64
N ALA A 28 31.06 -25.08 -1.43
CA ALA A 28 29.74 -24.61 -1.78
C ALA A 28 28.76 -24.71 -0.59
N ILE A 29 28.85 -25.77 0.23
CA ILE A 29 27.98 -25.96 1.40
C ILE A 29 28.37 -25.02 2.55
N ASP A 30 29.67 -24.81 2.78
CA ASP A 30 30.15 -23.89 3.83
C ASP A 30 29.97 -22.40 3.47
N ALA A 31 29.65 -22.09 2.19
CA ALA A 31 29.37 -20.72 1.74
C ALA A 31 27.86 -20.36 1.76
N TYR A 32 26.97 -21.33 1.93
CA TYR A 32 25.55 -21.07 2.09
C TYR A 32 25.26 -20.72 3.54
N THR A 33 25.00 -19.45 3.80
CA THR A 33 24.36 -19.04 5.06
C THR A 33 22.86 -19.18 4.90
N ASP A 34 22.24 -19.90 5.81
CA ASP A 34 20.78 -20.04 5.84
C ASP A 34 20.12 -18.67 5.95
N GLY A 35 19.15 -18.40 5.08
CA GLY A 35 18.38 -17.16 5.10
C GLY A 35 17.27 -17.19 6.14
N ALA A 36 16.67 -16.03 6.36
CA ALA A 36 15.46 -15.87 7.13
C ALA A 36 14.49 -14.95 6.41
N VAL A 37 13.19 -15.16 6.60
CA VAL A 37 12.13 -14.40 5.96
C VAL A 37 11.06 -13.96 6.97
N LEU A 38 10.51 -12.77 6.70
CA LEU A 38 9.37 -12.23 7.44
C LEU A 38 8.18 -12.12 6.48
N SER A 39 7.46 -13.23 6.31
CA SER A 39 6.40 -13.35 5.31
C SER A 39 5.14 -12.62 5.73
N THR A 40 4.58 -11.82 4.81
CA THR A 40 3.27 -11.19 4.98
C THR A 40 2.17 -12.25 4.94
N GLN A 41 1.39 -12.35 6.00
CA GLN A 41 0.21 -13.22 6.06
C GLN A 41 -1.05 -12.45 5.66
N GLU A 42 -1.19 -11.24 6.16
CA GLU A 42 -2.33 -10.38 5.90
C GLU A 42 -1.94 -8.92 6.06
N VAL A 43 -2.47 -8.05 5.20
CA VAL A 43 -2.47 -6.60 5.37
C VAL A 43 -3.84 -6.21 5.88
N ILE A 44 -3.94 -5.82 7.15
CA ILE A 44 -5.22 -5.53 7.81
C ILE A 44 -5.72 -4.13 7.44
N SER A 45 -4.83 -3.15 7.45
CA SER A 45 -5.14 -1.74 7.18
C SER A 45 -3.93 -1.01 6.63
N THR A 46 -4.20 -0.03 5.76
CA THR A 46 -3.19 0.85 5.17
C THR A 46 -3.61 2.32 5.12
N ASP A 47 -4.76 2.67 5.71
CA ASP A 47 -5.26 4.04 5.66
C ASP A 47 -4.87 4.81 6.92
N ILE A 48 -4.35 6.01 6.73
CA ILE A 48 -4.02 6.96 7.79
C ILE A 48 -5.01 8.12 7.69
N ASP A 49 -5.99 8.14 8.57
CA ASP A 49 -6.98 9.22 8.61
C ASP A 49 -6.40 10.46 9.29
N LYS A 50 -6.19 11.54 8.52
CA LYS A 50 -5.72 12.84 9.02
C LYS A 50 -6.59 13.38 10.15
N GLY A 51 -7.92 13.19 10.05
CA GLY A 51 -8.88 13.65 11.06
C GLY A 51 -8.87 12.83 12.34
N ASN A 52 -8.39 11.59 12.30
CA ASN A 52 -8.32 10.68 13.46
C ASN A 52 -7.08 9.77 13.41
N PRO A 53 -5.87 10.35 13.45
CA PRO A 53 -4.63 9.59 13.26
C PRO A 53 -4.37 8.54 14.35
N SER A 54 -4.88 8.74 15.57
CA SER A 54 -4.70 7.77 16.67
C SER A 54 -5.57 6.51 16.49
N ALA A 55 -6.66 6.57 15.73
CA ALA A 55 -7.54 5.44 15.46
C ALA A 55 -7.31 4.80 14.08
N SER A 56 -6.52 5.42 13.22
CA SER A 56 -6.11 4.88 11.93
C SER A 56 -4.71 4.26 12.01
N GLN A 57 -4.40 3.30 11.13
CA GLN A 57 -3.16 2.56 11.27
C GLN A 57 -2.74 1.81 10.01
N ILE A 58 -1.43 1.62 9.85
CA ILE A 58 -0.85 0.60 8.99
C ILE A 58 -0.64 -0.64 9.86
N SER A 59 -1.32 -1.74 9.54
CA SER A 59 -1.30 -2.95 10.35
C SER A 59 -1.14 -4.19 9.47
N VAL A 60 -0.15 -5.02 9.79
CA VAL A 60 0.23 -6.19 9.00
C VAL A 60 0.49 -7.37 9.92
N ILE A 61 -0.06 -8.54 9.56
CA ILE A 61 0.29 -9.81 10.17
C ILE A 61 1.48 -10.39 9.41
N VAL A 62 2.56 -10.66 10.12
CA VAL A 62 3.78 -11.26 9.58
C VAL A 62 4.13 -12.54 10.31
N SER A 63 4.69 -13.51 9.59
CA SER A 63 5.24 -14.74 10.17
C SER A 63 6.72 -14.85 9.87
N PHE A 64 7.47 -15.27 10.88
CA PHE A 64 8.90 -15.53 10.76
C PHE A 64 9.17 -16.98 10.35
N ARG A 65 10.15 -17.17 9.47
CA ARG A 65 10.67 -18.49 9.11
C ARG A 65 12.17 -18.42 8.87
N ASP A 66 12.88 -19.42 9.40
CA ASP A 66 14.28 -19.70 9.07
C ASP A 66 14.49 -21.22 8.86
N PHE A 67 15.74 -21.63 8.63
CA PHE A 67 16.11 -23.04 8.52
C PHE A 67 16.57 -23.67 9.85
N VAL A 68 16.56 -22.90 10.96
CA VAL A 68 17.04 -23.31 12.29
C VAL A 68 15.88 -23.34 13.29
N ASN A 69 14.83 -24.09 12.99
CA ASN A 69 13.65 -24.26 13.84
C ASN A 69 12.88 -22.97 14.16
N ASN A 70 13.02 -21.92 13.35
CA ASN A 70 12.39 -20.62 13.53
C ASN A 70 12.75 -19.92 14.86
N ASP A 71 13.99 -20.07 15.32
CA ASP A 71 14.49 -19.53 16.60
C ASP A 71 15.65 -18.54 16.43
N SER A 72 16.05 -18.21 15.22
CA SER A 72 17.20 -17.31 14.98
C SER A 72 16.86 -15.82 15.08
N MET A 73 15.59 -15.44 15.10
CA MET A 73 15.16 -14.04 15.21
C MET A 73 15.53 -13.44 16.59
N GLU A 74 16.13 -12.26 16.57
CA GLU A 74 16.32 -11.43 17.77
C GLU A 74 15.17 -10.43 17.91
N GLU A 75 14.95 -9.65 16.84
CA GLU A 75 13.95 -8.57 16.82
C GLU A 75 13.60 -8.13 15.41
N VAL A 76 12.53 -7.34 15.28
CA VAL A 76 12.17 -6.59 14.09
C VAL A 76 12.17 -5.10 14.41
N ASN A 77 13.06 -4.33 13.77
CA ASN A 77 13.07 -2.88 13.87
C ASN A 77 12.12 -2.26 12.86
N VAL A 78 11.32 -1.30 13.31
CA VAL A 78 10.30 -0.62 12.52
C VAL A 78 10.72 0.82 12.29
N TYR A 79 10.74 1.23 11.03
CA TYR A 79 11.06 2.58 10.56
C TYR A 79 9.89 3.15 9.80
N VAL A 80 9.79 4.47 9.79
CA VAL A 80 8.77 5.22 9.06
C VAL A 80 9.43 6.25 8.15
N GLU A 81 8.94 6.33 6.93
CA GLU A 81 9.30 7.31 5.91
C GLU A 81 8.03 8.04 5.45
N PHE A 82 8.14 9.33 5.15
CA PHE A 82 7.05 10.13 4.58
C PHE A 82 7.38 10.48 3.13
N ALA A 83 6.41 10.30 2.25
CA ALA A 83 6.47 10.70 0.86
C ALA A 83 5.32 11.68 0.56
N ASP A 84 5.66 12.94 0.34
CA ASP A 84 4.77 13.97 -0.13
C ASP A 84 4.46 13.70 -1.61
N THR A 85 3.23 13.32 -1.90
CA THR A 85 2.73 13.04 -3.26
C THR A 85 1.81 14.14 -3.78
N THR A 86 1.51 15.14 -2.95
CA THR A 86 0.61 16.25 -3.24
C THR A 86 1.26 17.62 -2.99
N PRO A 87 2.48 17.87 -3.51
CA PRO A 87 3.25 19.04 -3.17
C PRO A 87 2.53 20.34 -3.60
N VAL A 88 2.46 21.30 -2.68
CA VAL A 88 1.95 22.65 -2.96
C VAL A 88 3.03 23.46 -3.69
N ASP A 89 2.67 24.14 -4.77
CA ASP A 89 3.59 24.96 -5.57
C ASP A 89 4.83 24.21 -6.10
N ASN A 90 4.75 22.86 -6.24
CA ASN A 90 5.84 21.95 -6.57
C ASN A 90 6.98 21.91 -5.54
N GLU A 91 6.75 22.34 -4.31
CA GLU A 91 7.67 22.18 -3.20
C GLU A 91 7.39 20.88 -2.46
N VAL A 92 8.16 19.83 -2.81
CA VAL A 92 8.06 18.51 -2.17
C VAL A 92 8.71 18.55 -0.79
N VAL A 93 7.97 18.13 0.23
CA VAL A 93 8.51 18.00 1.59
C VAL A 93 9.31 16.71 1.69
N VAL A 94 10.60 16.84 1.99
CA VAL A 94 11.53 15.71 2.17
C VAL A 94 11.94 15.61 3.63
N LEU A 95 11.53 14.53 4.28
CA LEU A 95 11.88 14.23 5.66
C LEU A 95 12.76 12.98 5.74
N PRO A 96 13.70 12.89 6.69
CA PRO A 96 14.49 11.69 6.89
C PRO A 96 13.61 10.54 7.39
N GLU A 97 13.95 9.30 6.99
CA GLU A 97 13.39 8.10 7.61
C GLU A 97 13.67 8.12 9.12
N ALA A 98 12.69 7.75 9.92
CA ALA A 98 12.79 7.72 11.37
C ALA A 98 12.65 6.29 11.92
N PHE A 99 13.48 5.93 12.88
CA PHE A 99 13.26 4.74 13.71
C PHE A 99 12.06 4.99 14.63
N LEU A 100 11.12 4.02 14.65
CA LEU A 100 9.92 4.13 15.46
C LEU A 100 10.00 3.23 16.70
N LYS A 101 10.16 1.92 16.50
CA LYS A 101 10.11 0.93 17.58
C LYS A 101 10.76 -0.40 17.20
N THR A 102 11.03 -1.21 18.21
CA THR A 102 11.48 -2.60 18.08
C THR A 102 10.38 -3.53 18.53
N ILE A 103 10.15 -4.61 17.78
CA ILE A 103 9.29 -5.74 18.14
C ILE A 103 10.22 -6.90 18.48
N ALA A 104 10.24 -7.32 19.73
CA ALA A 104 11.11 -8.39 20.19
C ALA A 104 10.64 -9.76 19.69
N ALA A 105 11.54 -10.73 19.55
CA ALA A 105 11.16 -12.11 19.20
C ALA A 105 10.13 -12.70 20.18
N SER A 106 10.12 -12.27 21.45
CA SER A 106 9.14 -12.70 22.46
C SER A 106 7.71 -12.23 22.19
N ASP A 107 7.52 -11.22 21.34
CA ASP A 107 6.21 -10.68 20.96
C ASP A 107 5.56 -11.49 19.84
N PHE A 108 6.34 -12.39 19.22
CA PHE A 108 5.84 -13.35 18.25
C PHE A 108 5.31 -14.61 18.95
N THR A 109 4.10 -15.00 18.60
CA THR A 109 3.45 -16.19 19.13
C THR A 109 3.26 -17.25 18.04
N ALA A 110 3.34 -18.53 18.39
CA ALA A 110 3.12 -19.59 17.41
C ALA A 110 1.68 -19.55 16.89
N ASP A 111 1.53 -19.39 15.60
CA ASP A 111 0.22 -19.48 14.94
C ASP A 111 -0.34 -20.90 15.08
N PRO A 112 -1.59 -21.10 15.49
CA PRO A 112 -2.16 -22.41 15.80
C PRO A 112 -2.27 -23.33 14.57
N THR A 113 -2.25 -22.79 13.37
CA THR A 113 -2.41 -23.55 12.11
C THR A 113 -1.06 -23.91 11.49
N SER A 114 -0.17 -22.92 11.37
CA SER A 114 1.14 -23.09 10.73
C SER A 114 2.25 -23.47 11.70
N GLY A 115 2.08 -23.18 13.00
CA GLY A 115 3.11 -23.31 14.03
C GLY A 115 4.23 -22.27 13.94
N LEU A 116 4.18 -21.34 12.97
CA LEU A 116 5.21 -20.32 12.79
C LEU A 116 5.07 -19.19 13.80
N PRO A 117 6.18 -18.63 14.30
CA PRO A 117 6.15 -17.37 15.05
C PRO A 117 5.50 -16.27 14.24
N THR A 118 4.42 -15.70 14.73
CA THR A 118 3.58 -14.72 14.03
C THR A 118 3.27 -13.56 14.95
N ALA A 119 3.29 -12.35 14.40
CA ALA A 119 2.93 -11.13 15.11
C ALA A 119 2.13 -10.18 14.22
N THR A 120 1.27 -9.38 14.84
CA THR A 120 0.66 -8.22 14.19
C THR A 120 1.50 -7.00 14.52
N ILE A 121 2.11 -6.40 13.48
CA ILE A 121 2.86 -5.16 13.62
C ILE A 121 1.96 -4.02 13.19
N THR A 122 1.70 -3.09 14.12
CA THR A 122 0.82 -1.94 13.90
C THR A 122 1.59 -0.65 14.10
N VAL A 123 1.41 0.30 13.19
CA VAL A 123 1.88 1.68 13.28
C VAL A 123 0.66 2.58 13.15
N THR A 124 0.31 3.30 14.21
CA THR A 124 -0.81 4.25 14.15
C THR A 124 -0.42 5.47 13.33
N GLY A 125 -1.42 6.19 12.79
CA GLY A 125 -1.18 7.45 12.09
C GLY A 125 -0.48 8.48 12.98
N GLU A 126 -0.84 8.54 14.26
CA GLU A 126 -0.18 9.42 15.23
C GLU A 126 1.30 9.06 15.44
N GLU A 127 1.62 7.75 15.56
CA GLU A 127 3.00 7.28 15.64
C GLU A 127 3.77 7.64 14.38
N ALA A 128 3.18 7.44 13.18
CA ALA A 128 3.81 7.72 11.90
C ALA A 128 4.12 9.22 11.76
N ILE A 129 3.12 10.09 11.94
CA ILE A 129 3.23 11.55 11.85
C ILE A 129 4.30 12.06 12.82
N THR A 130 4.24 11.63 14.09
CA THR A 130 5.14 12.09 15.13
C THR A 130 6.59 11.64 14.90
N SER A 131 6.79 10.39 14.45
CA SER A 131 8.13 9.82 14.28
C SER A 131 8.95 10.55 13.21
N VAL A 132 8.35 10.91 12.08
CA VAL A 132 9.02 11.65 11.00
C VAL A 132 9.01 13.15 11.22
N GLY A 133 8.19 13.65 12.17
CA GLY A 133 8.08 15.07 12.49
C GLY A 133 7.40 15.90 11.40
N VAL A 134 6.51 15.29 10.60
CA VAL A 134 5.73 16.03 9.61
C VAL A 134 4.69 16.91 10.30
N ASP A 135 4.53 18.13 9.83
CA ASP A 135 3.46 19.02 10.30
C ASP A 135 2.10 18.49 9.80
N PRO A 136 1.15 18.16 10.69
CA PRO A 136 -0.19 17.72 10.26
C PRO A 136 -0.91 18.68 9.32
N ALA A 137 -0.57 19.97 9.36
CA ALA A 137 -1.20 20.97 8.52
C ALA A 137 -0.85 20.83 7.02
N ILE A 138 0.30 20.21 6.72
CA ILE A 138 0.73 19.99 5.31
C ILE A 138 0.34 18.63 4.75
N LEU A 139 -0.20 17.74 5.58
CA LEU A 139 -0.69 16.44 5.09
C LEU A 139 -1.90 16.64 4.20
N ASP A 140 -1.91 15.99 3.05
CA ASP A 140 -3.07 15.98 2.16
C ASP A 140 -3.47 14.56 1.77
N GLY A 141 -4.69 14.41 1.26
CA GLY A 141 -5.18 13.10 0.81
C GLY A 141 -4.37 12.60 -0.38
N GLY A 142 -3.83 11.40 -0.25
CA GLY A 142 -2.93 10.80 -1.21
C GLY A 142 -1.48 10.75 -0.77
N ASP A 143 -1.04 11.55 0.20
CA ASP A 143 0.29 11.42 0.78
C ASP A 143 0.53 10.03 1.35
N ILE A 144 1.77 9.59 1.41
CA ILE A 144 2.10 8.21 1.73
C ILE A 144 3.06 8.15 2.92
N PHE A 145 2.70 7.35 3.93
CA PHE A 145 3.64 6.85 4.92
C PHE A 145 4.11 5.45 4.52
N ILE A 146 5.42 5.22 4.60
CA ILE A 146 6.02 3.92 4.31
C ILE A 146 6.58 3.35 5.60
N VAL A 147 6.07 2.20 6.01
CA VAL A 147 6.59 1.44 7.16
C VAL A 147 7.57 0.41 6.63
N ARG A 148 8.83 0.50 7.06
CA ARG A 148 9.91 -0.41 6.69
C ARG A 148 10.33 -1.26 7.88
N TYR A 149 10.57 -2.55 7.62
CA TYR A 149 11.06 -3.50 8.63
C TYR A 149 12.52 -3.86 8.39
N GLU A 150 13.25 -4.05 9.47
CA GLU A 150 14.54 -4.73 9.51
C GLU A 150 14.44 -5.94 10.42
N LEU A 151 14.57 -7.12 9.85
CA LEU A 151 14.65 -8.37 10.60
C LEU A 151 16.09 -8.58 11.06
N VAL A 152 16.31 -8.56 12.36
CA VAL A 152 17.61 -8.78 12.98
C VAL A 152 17.66 -10.19 13.56
N LEU A 153 18.71 -10.94 13.24
CA LEU A 153 18.96 -12.27 13.77
C LEU A 153 19.94 -12.23 14.96
N LYS A 154 19.87 -13.24 15.83
CA LYS A 154 20.76 -13.42 16.99
C LYS A 154 22.25 -13.45 16.65
N ASP A 155 22.61 -13.76 15.42
CA ASP A 155 23.98 -13.73 14.93
C ASP A 155 24.41 -12.38 14.33
N GLY A 156 23.54 -11.38 14.37
CA GLY A 156 23.77 -10.02 13.90
C GLY A 156 23.50 -9.78 12.41
N ARG A 157 23.01 -10.78 11.65
CA ARG A 157 22.58 -10.58 10.27
C ARG A 157 21.28 -9.77 10.25
N ILE A 158 21.16 -8.92 9.24
CA ILE A 158 19.99 -8.05 9.04
C ILE A 158 19.42 -8.29 7.65
N PHE A 159 18.10 -8.48 7.59
CA PHE A 159 17.34 -8.63 6.34
C PHE A 159 16.36 -7.46 6.18
N THR A 160 16.35 -6.89 4.98
CA THR A 160 15.54 -5.71 4.61
C THR A 160 15.07 -5.84 3.16
N SER A 161 14.26 -4.90 2.70
CA SER A 161 13.83 -4.82 1.29
C SER A 161 14.99 -4.67 0.29
N THR A 162 16.19 -4.28 0.75
CA THR A 162 17.34 -4.01 -0.14
C THR A 162 18.30 -5.17 -0.31
N ASN A 163 18.20 -6.19 0.54
CA ASN A 163 19.12 -7.36 0.51
C ASN A 163 18.39 -8.71 0.38
N VAL A 164 17.11 -8.70 0.04
CA VAL A 164 16.33 -9.89 -0.36
C VAL A 164 16.16 -9.89 -1.88
N GLY A 165 16.21 -11.08 -2.49
CA GLY A 165 15.93 -11.23 -3.92
C GLY A 165 14.43 -11.05 -4.22
N GLU A 166 14.11 -10.59 -5.44
CA GLU A 166 12.73 -10.34 -5.87
C GLU A 166 11.83 -11.58 -5.74
N ASP A 167 12.36 -12.78 -6.05
CA ASP A 167 11.63 -14.04 -5.89
C ASP A 167 11.22 -14.31 -4.43
N VAL A 168 12.04 -13.92 -3.46
CA VAL A 168 11.73 -14.05 -2.03
C VAL A 168 10.75 -12.97 -1.60
N ALA A 169 10.97 -11.75 -2.07
CA ALA A 169 10.15 -10.60 -1.69
C ALA A 169 8.69 -10.72 -2.18
N VAL A 170 8.48 -11.23 -3.39
CA VAL A 170 7.17 -11.20 -4.06
C VAL A 170 6.56 -12.59 -4.25
N THR A 171 7.30 -13.52 -4.88
CA THR A 171 6.68 -14.74 -5.42
C THR A 171 6.69 -15.92 -4.46
N SER A 172 7.81 -16.17 -3.76
CA SER A 172 7.95 -17.40 -2.97
C SER A 172 7.57 -17.24 -1.50
N HIS A 173 7.80 -16.06 -0.92
CA HIS A 173 7.64 -15.86 0.54
C HIS A 173 6.84 -14.60 0.89
N ASN A 174 6.48 -13.76 -0.08
CA ASN A 174 5.75 -12.50 0.15
C ASN A 174 6.37 -11.68 1.30
N THR A 175 7.67 -11.35 1.15
CA THR A 175 8.50 -10.71 2.18
C THR A 175 8.99 -9.34 1.68
N PRO A 176 8.12 -8.34 1.50
CA PRO A 176 8.50 -7.06 0.91
C PRO A 176 9.30 -6.18 1.87
N PHE A 177 9.21 -6.35 3.19
CA PHE A 177 9.78 -5.51 4.24
C PHE A 177 9.36 -4.03 4.18
N ARG A 178 8.44 -3.65 3.28
CA ARG A 178 7.92 -2.28 3.12
C ARG A 178 6.42 -2.33 2.89
N TYR A 179 5.69 -1.46 3.56
CA TYR A 179 4.24 -1.34 3.47
C TYR A 179 3.88 0.14 3.39
N SER A 180 3.10 0.50 2.38
CA SER A 180 2.66 1.88 2.18
C SER A 180 1.28 2.07 2.77
N GLY A 181 1.10 3.15 3.51
CA GLY A 181 -0.19 3.64 3.96
C GLY A 181 -0.50 4.99 3.34
N THR A 182 -1.73 5.16 2.88
CA THR A 182 -2.17 6.39 2.23
C THR A 182 -2.90 7.29 3.21
N VAL A 183 -2.58 8.58 3.20
CA VAL A 183 -3.33 9.58 3.95
C VAL A 183 -4.71 9.74 3.33
N VAL A 184 -5.73 9.59 4.16
CA VAL A 184 -7.15 9.82 3.81
C VAL A 184 -7.74 10.84 4.77
N CYS A 185 -8.78 11.52 4.35
CA CYS A 185 -9.48 12.50 5.15
C CYS A 185 -10.96 12.11 5.19
N LEU A 186 -11.29 11.28 6.19
CA LEU A 186 -12.63 10.75 6.34
C LEU A 186 -13.52 11.74 7.09
N ALA A 187 -14.69 11.98 6.56
CA ALA A 187 -15.67 12.82 7.24
C ALA A 187 -16.17 12.13 8.52
N PRO A 188 -16.16 12.80 9.67
CA PRO A 188 -16.76 12.25 10.88
C PRO A 188 -18.30 12.17 10.76
N ALA A 189 -18.90 11.29 11.56
CA ALA A 189 -20.35 11.21 11.67
C ALA A 189 -20.82 11.77 13.05
N PRO A 190 -21.80 12.70 13.11
CA PRO A 190 -22.46 13.39 11.99
C PRO A 190 -21.50 14.32 11.26
N LEU A 191 -21.83 14.66 10.01
CA LEU A 191 -21.01 15.54 9.18
C LEU A 191 -20.80 16.91 9.84
N PRO A 192 -19.57 17.46 9.82
CA PRO A 192 -19.31 18.78 10.34
C PRO A 192 -20.03 19.87 9.52
N ASN A 193 -20.25 21.02 10.12
CA ASN A 193 -20.92 22.14 9.45
C ASN A 193 -20.21 22.64 8.19
N THR A 194 -18.92 22.40 8.06
CA THR A 194 -18.11 22.70 6.87
C THR A 194 -18.54 21.90 5.65
N LEU A 195 -19.08 20.70 5.85
CA LEU A 195 -19.57 19.81 4.79
C LEU A 195 -21.07 19.90 4.56
N VAL A 196 -21.80 20.62 5.43
CA VAL A 196 -23.25 20.85 5.29
C VAL A 196 -23.48 22.07 4.41
N GLY A 197 -24.44 21.96 3.47
CA GLY A 197 -24.80 23.10 2.63
C GLY A 197 -24.77 22.80 1.14
N GLY A 198 -24.46 23.83 0.37
CA GLY A 198 -24.47 23.75 -1.09
C GLY A 198 -23.14 23.31 -1.67
N TRP A 199 -23.11 22.11 -2.20
CA TRP A 199 -22.02 21.60 -3.04
C TRP A 199 -22.29 21.94 -4.50
N VAL A 200 -21.21 22.03 -5.30
CA VAL A 200 -21.33 22.29 -6.74
C VAL A 200 -20.68 21.13 -7.50
N LEU A 201 -21.40 20.61 -8.48
CA LEU A 201 -20.90 19.71 -9.50
C LEU A 201 -20.90 20.46 -10.84
N GLU A 202 -19.72 20.79 -11.37
CA GLU A 202 -19.56 21.35 -12.70
C GLU A 202 -19.19 20.25 -13.67
N GLY A 203 -20.00 20.02 -14.67
CA GLY A 203 -19.80 19.01 -15.69
C GLY A 203 -19.53 19.59 -17.06
N GLN A 204 -18.65 18.97 -17.83
CA GLN A 204 -18.34 19.34 -19.22
C GLN A 204 -18.44 18.11 -20.11
N ASP A 205 -18.79 18.36 -21.36
CA ASP A 205 -18.77 17.42 -22.48
C ASP A 205 -18.01 18.01 -23.67
N SER A 206 -16.95 17.32 -24.12
CA SER A 206 -16.07 17.83 -25.17
C SER A 206 -16.68 17.80 -26.57
N TYR A 207 -17.72 17.00 -26.80
CA TYR A 207 -18.46 16.95 -28.08
C TYR A 207 -19.64 17.91 -28.10
N GLY A 208 -20.31 18.11 -26.97
CA GLY A 208 -21.39 19.08 -26.79
C GLY A 208 -22.81 18.51 -27.00
N ASP A 209 -22.98 17.19 -26.87
CA ASP A 209 -24.29 16.52 -26.94
C ASP A 209 -24.73 15.89 -25.62
N GLY A 210 -24.04 16.25 -24.53
CA GLY A 210 -24.33 15.79 -23.17
C GLY A 210 -23.63 14.49 -22.80
N TRP A 211 -23.84 14.04 -21.57
CA TRP A 211 -23.10 12.90 -21.02
C TRP A 211 -23.60 11.52 -21.49
N ASN A 212 -24.52 11.47 -22.45
CA ASN A 212 -24.94 10.26 -23.12
C ASN A 212 -25.33 9.10 -22.18
N GLY A 213 -26.00 9.46 -21.06
CA GLY A 213 -26.44 8.54 -20.03
C GLY A 213 -25.49 8.36 -18.86
N ALA A 214 -24.27 8.93 -18.90
CA ALA A 214 -23.43 8.98 -17.72
C ALA A 214 -24.02 9.92 -16.65
N THR A 215 -23.77 9.58 -15.35
CA THR A 215 -24.22 10.38 -14.22
C THR A 215 -23.20 10.36 -13.08
N VAL A 216 -23.24 11.38 -12.26
CA VAL A 216 -22.66 11.37 -10.93
C VAL A 216 -23.81 11.19 -9.93
N ASP A 217 -23.81 10.06 -9.24
CA ASP A 217 -24.76 9.76 -8.19
C ASP A 217 -24.23 10.27 -6.85
N VAL A 218 -25.02 11.07 -6.15
CA VAL A 218 -24.73 11.53 -4.79
C VAL A 218 -25.66 10.78 -3.83
N ILE A 219 -25.07 10.13 -2.84
CA ILE A 219 -25.77 9.31 -1.86
C ILE A 219 -25.59 9.96 -0.49
N VAL A 220 -26.66 10.41 0.12
CA VAL A 220 -26.66 11.01 1.47
C VAL A 220 -27.54 10.16 2.38
N ASP A 221 -27.00 9.64 3.47
CA ASP A 221 -27.70 8.74 4.40
C ASP A 221 -28.47 7.61 3.68
N GLY A 222 -27.83 7.04 2.64
CA GLY A 222 -28.42 5.99 1.80
C GLY A 222 -29.42 6.47 0.74
N VAL A 223 -29.77 7.77 0.69
CA VAL A 223 -30.68 8.33 -0.34
C VAL A 223 -29.87 8.79 -1.55
N LYS A 224 -30.12 8.16 -2.68
CA LYS A 224 -29.42 8.44 -3.94
C LYS A 224 -30.13 9.51 -4.78
N THR A 225 -29.35 10.46 -5.30
CA THR A 225 -29.78 11.43 -6.33
C THR A 225 -28.76 11.41 -7.48
N SER A 226 -29.23 11.29 -8.71
CA SER A 226 -28.37 11.22 -9.91
C SER A 226 -28.34 12.57 -10.62
N TYR A 227 -27.15 13.01 -11.00
CA TYR A 227 -26.89 14.24 -11.74
C TYR A 227 -26.18 13.89 -13.04
N GLY A 228 -26.67 14.39 -14.14
CA GLY A 228 -26.14 14.16 -15.48
C GLY A 228 -26.33 15.37 -16.37
N MET A 229 -25.89 15.28 -17.61
CA MET A 229 -26.07 16.31 -18.64
C MET A 229 -26.81 15.70 -19.83
N ALA A 230 -28.02 16.23 -20.11
CA ALA A 230 -28.88 15.68 -21.15
C ALA A 230 -28.49 16.17 -22.56
N ASP A 231 -27.91 17.38 -22.66
CA ASP A 231 -27.54 18.04 -23.89
C ASP A 231 -26.57 19.21 -23.57
N GLY A 232 -25.78 19.65 -24.54
CA GLY A 232 -24.86 20.77 -24.38
C GLY A 232 -23.46 20.39 -23.90
N ASP A 233 -22.59 21.40 -23.81
CA ASP A 233 -21.18 21.29 -23.52
C ASP A 233 -20.80 21.47 -22.04
N SER A 234 -21.75 21.99 -21.24
CA SER A 234 -21.52 22.26 -19.81
C SER A 234 -22.79 22.27 -18.98
N VAL A 235 -22.68 21.90 -17.71
CA VAL A 235 -23.77 21.92 -16.74
C VAL A 235 -23.23 22.25 -15.34
N VAL A 236 -24.06 22.94 -14.53
CA VAL A 236 -23.78 23.18 -13.12
C VAL A 236 -24.94 22.65 -12.29
N HIS A 237 -24.65 21.74 -11.37
CA HIS A 237 -25.62 21.23 -10.40
C HIS A 237 -25.29 21.75 -8.99
N LEU A 238 -26.30 22.25 -8.32
CA LEU A 238 -26.26 22.62 -6.90
C LEU A 238 -26.81 21.46 -6.08
N ILE A 239 -26.00 20.92 -5.18
CA ILE A 239 -26.29 19.73 -4.40
C ILE A 239 -26.31 20.13 -2.93
N ALA A 240 -27.47 19.94 -2.26
CA ALA A 240 -27.63 20.30 -0.85
C ALA A 240 -27.39 19.06 0.04
N ILE A 241 -26.39 19.12 0.91
CA ILE A 241 -26.25 18.18 2.01
C ILE A 241 -26.88 18.76 3.26
N PRO A 242 -27.93 18.10 3.82
CA PRO A 242 -28.67 18.63 4.93
C PRO A 242 -27.91 18.60 6.25
N PRO A 243 -28.22 19.55 7.18
CA PRO A 243 -27.71 19.46 8.54
C PRO A 243 -28.10 18.17 9.24
N GLY A 244 -27.15 17.55 9.93
CA GLY A 244 -27.35 16.30 10.66
C GLY A 244 -27.23 15.04 9.81
N ALA A 245 -26.84 15.15 8.54
CA ALA A 245 -26.42 13.98 7.75
C ALA A 245 -25.22 13.27 8.41
N ASN A 246 -25.20 11.95 8.34
CA ASN A 246 -24.15 11.14 8.93
C ASN A 246 -23.09 10.72 7.91
N GLU A 247 -23.52 10.55 6.66
CA GLU A 247 -22.61 10.12 5.59
C GLU A 247 -23.05 10.68 4.24
N PHE A 248 -22.09 10.83 3.34
CA PHE A 248 -22.36 11.04 1.92
C PHE A 248 -21.26 10.40 1.09
N SER A 249 -21.60 10.03 -0.13
CA SER A 249 -20.66 9.47 -1.07
C SER A 249 -21.01 9.85 -2.50
N TRP A 250 -20.02 9.75 -3.38
CA TRP A 250 -20.11 10.09 -4.79
C TRP A 250 -19.77 8.86 -5.62
N VAL A 251 -20.53 8.61 -6.68
CA VAL A 251 -20.34 7.46 -7.56
C VAL A 251 -20.52 7.90 -9.00
N TYR A 252 -19.50 7.68 -9.85
CA TYR A 252 -19.66 7.88 -11.28
C TYR A 252 -20.26 6.65 -11.92
N ILE A 253 -21.32 6.87 -12.70
CA ILE A 253 -21.99 5.84 -13.50
C ILE A 253 -21.64 6.08 -14.96
N SER A 254 -21.04 5.10 -15.60
CA SER A 254 -20.65 5.15 -17.00
C SER A 254 -21.84 5.24 -17.93
N GLY A 255 -21.68 6.01 -19.01
CA GLY A 255 -22.62 6.12 -20.12
C GLY A 255 -22.03 5.62 -21.43
N ALA A 256 -22.53 6.16 -22.53
CA ALA A 256 -21.84 6.08 -23.81
C ALA A 256 -20.90 7.29 -23.94
N TRP A 257 -19.71 7.10 -24.53
CA TRP A 257 -18.76 8.19 -24.79
C TRP A 257 -18.13 8.83 -23.55
N ASP A 258 -17.88 8.07 -22.49
CA ASP A 258 -17.24 8.55 -21.26
C ASP A 258 -15.93 9.33 -21.50
N SER A 259 -15.24 9.08 -22.61
CA SER A 259 -14.03 9.83 -23.00
C SER A 259 -14.26 11.33 -23.23
N GLU A 260 -15.50 11.76 -23.35
CA GLU A 260 -15.89 13.16 -23.58
C GLU A 260 -16.28 13.84 -22.26
N VAL A 261 -16.50 13.05 -21.20
CA VAL A 261 -16.97 13.51 -19.89
C VAL A 261 -15.83 14.00 -19.03
N THR A 262 -15.95 15.21 -18.49
CA THR A 262 -15.14 15.74 -17.39
C THR A 262 -16.05 16.40 -16.36
N PHE A 263 -15.61 16.44 -15.09
CA PHE A 263 -16.35 17.17 -14.05
C PHE A 263 -15.48 17.53 -12.86
N GLN A 264 -15.83 18.62 -12.17
CA GLN A 264 -15.25 19.07 -10.92
C GLN A 264 -16.31 19.09 -9.82
N ILE A 265 -15.88 18.76 -8.60
CA ILE A 265 -16.71 18.79 -7.39
C ILE A 265 -16.13 19.85 -6.46
N TYR A 266 -16.98 20.81 -6.07
CA TYR A 266 -16.64 21.88 -5.13
C TYR A 266 -17.38 21.70 -3.83
N ALA A 267 -16.66 21.79 -2.71
CA ALA A 267 -17.23 21.81 -1.37
C ALA A 267 -17.95 23.14 -1.09
N PRO A 268 -18.73 23.24 0.01
CA PRO A 268 -19.39 24.49 0.41
C PRO A 268 -18.42 25.66 0.66
N SER A 269 -17.18 25.39 0.98
CA SER A 269 -16.09 26.37 1.09
C SER A 269 -15.72 27.03 -0.24
N GLY A 270 -16.02 26.36 -1.35
CA GLY A 270 -15.60 26.73 -2.70
C GLY A 270 -14.31 26.03 -3.16
N ASN A 271 -13.70 25.19 -2.31
CA ASN A 271 -12.53 24.41 -2.70
C ASN A 271 -12.91 23.27 -3.66
N ILE A 272 -12.05 22.99 -4.63
CA ILE A 272 -12.15 21.79 -5.47
C ILE A 272 -11.73 20.58 -4.62
N VAL A 273 -12.63 19.62 -4.47
CA VAL A 273 -12.41 18.39 -3.72
C VAL A 273 -12.38 17.14 -4.63
N GLY A 274 -12.67 17.34 -5.90
CA GLY A 274 -12.56 16.30 -6.94
C GLY A 274 -12.47 16.93 -8.32
N ASP A 275 -11.59 16.38 -9.18
CA ASP A 275 -11.38 16.77 -10.57
C ASP A 275 -11.17 15.51 -11.41
N TYR A 276 -12.09 15.22 -12.34
CA TYR A 276 -12.20 13.95 -13.02
C TYR A 276 -12.38 14.10 -14.52
N GLY A 277 -11.67 13.29 -15.27
CA GLY A 277 -11.78 13.20 -16.72
C GLY A 277 -10.51 13.66 -17.47
N PRO A 278 -10.53 13.63 -18.83
CA PRO A 278 -11.57 12.96 -19.62
C PRO A 278 -11.60 11.44 -19.43
N GLY A 279 -12.79 10.86 -19.52
CA GLY A 279 -12.99 9.43 -19.35
C GLY A 279 -12.90 8.94 -17.92
N PRO A 280 -13.76 9.44 -16.99
CA PRO A 280 -13.74 9.00 -15.61
C PRO A 280 -13.99 7.50 -15.48
N THR A 281 -13.33 6.86 -14.51
CA THR A 281 -13.57 5.43 -14.22
C THR A 281 -14.88 5.26 -13.45
N ALA A 282 -15.74 4.35 -13.90
CA ALA A 282 -16.99 4.04 -13.21
C ALA A 282 -16.74 3.45 -11.82
N GLY A 283 -17.54 3.88 -10.85
CA GLY A 283 -17.47 3.42 -9.46
C GLY A 283 -17.41 4.57 -8.46
N PRO A 284 -17.04 4.27 -7.21
CA PRO A 284 -16.86 5.29 -6.17
C PRO A 284 -15.87 6.36 -6.58
N ILE A 285 -16.23 7.62 -6.33
CA ILE A 285 -15.39 8.78 -6.60
C ILE A 285 -14.78 9.21 -5.25
N PRO A 286 -13.47 9.04 -5.05
CA PRO A 286 -12.80 9.60 -3.89
C PRO A 286 -12.76 11.13 -3.99
N ILE A 287 -13.13 11.81 -2.91
CA ILE A 287 -13.02 13.27 -2.81
C ILE A 287 -12.01 13.62 -1.71
N ASN A 288 -11.21 14.66 -1.95
CA ASN A 288 -10.24 15.12 -0.96
C ASN A 288 -10.91 16.11 0.00
N LEU A 289 -11.14 15.68 1.23
CA LEU A 289 -11.75 16.50 2.28
C LEU A 289 -10.72 17.09 3.25
N CYS A 290 -9.43 16.93 3.02
CA CYS A 290 -8.38 17.32 3.97
C CYS A 290 -8.40 18.81 4.33
N ASN A 291 -8.84 19.65 3.43
CA ASN A 291 -8.97 21.10 3.64
C ASN A 291 -10.35 21.53 4.13
N GLU A 292 -11.27 20.59 4.34
CA GLU A 292 -12.66 20.82 4.75
C GLU A 292 -12.94 20.38 6.21
N LEU A 293 -12.02 19.60 6.79
CA LEU A 293 -12.17 18.96 8.11
C LEU A 293 -11.40 19.68 9.22
#